data_ec37d11e3535de8bcb96a7462e2408fd
#
_entry.id   ec37d11e3535de8bcb96a7462e2408fd
#
_cell.length_a   1.000
_cell.length_b   1.000
_cell.length_c   1.000
_cell.angle_alpha   90.00
_cell.angle_beta   90.00
_cell.angle_gamma   90.00
#
_symmetry.space_group_name_H-M   'P 1'
#
loop_
_entity.id
_entity.type
_entity.pdbx_description
1 polymer ?
#
loop_
_entity_poly.entity_id
_entity_poly.type
_entity_poly.pdbx_seq_one_letter_code
_entity_poly.pdbx_strand_id
1 'polypeptide(L)'
;MNIVVIGGGIIGTSCAAFLAERGATVTVVDADKPRFGTSIGNAGHVVVSHSIPFAAPGMVKSGLRSLLTQDGAFALSNRPGQGTLDWLMGFARRCTEANVATFHPGLEAVLQRSAELLLSDRALEINTRGLWQVFTGAGASERAEREAGHMRTHGVSVRDIDEAELRAEPGMTDNVNAAIELTDDLGLDPAHLWMRMRQRGEEAGARWMTGVVMDVRSSPTVRAADGDVTLDADAIILAAGAWSPAVARSLDVDLPIRAAKGYSVTLPRTDTAPTRPLLLMDQRTAVNPLSDGLRLSARYEITSPDDRDIVQHRIPALIDRARIALDLPTAPESVQPWTGVRPASIDGAPYIGRLPQRGAQPVFVATGHGMIGTAMAAGTADLMTRLVYAEQISDAEARLGPQRLFA
;
A
#
# COMPACT_ATOMS: atom_id res chain seq x y z
N MET A 1 -28.85 6.17 3.43
CA MET A 1 -27.73 6.93 4.01
C MET A 1 -26.84 7.40 2.87
N ASN A 2 -26.60 8.73 2.78
CA ASN A 2 -25.75 9.33 1.78
C ASN A 2 -24.32 9.38 2.33
N ILE A 3 -23.36 8.80 1.61
CA ILE A 3 -21.95 8.76 2.02
C ILE A 3 -21.08 9.41 0.96
N VAL A 4 -20.24 10.35 1.37
CA VAL A 4 -19.21 10.95 0.50
C VAL A 4 -17.87 10.34 0.84
N VAL A 5 -17.23 9.70 -0.15
CA VAL A 5 -15.88 9.15 -0.05
C VAL A 5 -14.91 10.11 -0.74
N ILE A 6 -13.92 10.62 0.00
CA ILE A 6 -12.92 11.56 -0.50
C ILE A 6 -11.65 10.79 -0.83
N GLY A 7 -11.37 10.65 -2.12
CA GLY A 7 -10.26 9.89 -2.69
C GLY A 7 -10.73 8.61 -3.39
N GLY A 8 -10.48 8.52 -4.69
CA GLY A 8 -10.80 7.39 -5.59
C GLY A 8 -9.63 6.42 -5.79
N GLY A 9 -8.67 6.38 -4.87
CA GLY A 9 -7.64 5.34 -4.80
C GLY A 9 -8.23 4.00 -4.40
N ILE A 10 -7.40 2.94 -4.33
CA ILE A 10 -7.89 1.57 -4.05
C ILE A 10 -8.68 1.49 -2.73
N ILE A 11 -8.25 2.21 -1.69
CA ILE A 11 -8.95 2.19 -0.39
C ILE A 11 -10.33 2.83 -0.51
N GLY A 12 -10.42 4.06 -1.05
CA GLY A 12 -11.71 4.75 -1.17
C GLY A 12 -12.66 4.06 -2.14
N THR A 13 -12.14 3.54 -3.26
CA THR A 13 -12.95 2.77 -4.22
C THR A 13 -13.47 1.48 -3.63
N SER A 14 -12.66 0.74 -2.85
CA SER A 14 -13.13 -0.45 -2.13
C SER A 14 -14.17 -0.11 -1.06
N CYS A 15 -13.96 0.94 -0.26
CA CYS A 15 -14.96 1.40 0.70
C CYS A 15 -16.29 1.76 0.00
N ALA A 16 -16.21 2.45 -1.14
CA ALA A 16 -17.40 2.82 -1.90
C ALA A 16 -18.18 1.59 -2.41
N ALA A 17 -17.47 0.58 -2.93
CA ALA A 17 -18.09 -0.67 -3.38
C ALA A 17 -18.84 -1.37 -2.23
N PHE A 18 -18.14 -1.62 -1.12
CA PHE A 18 -18.73 -2.34 0.02
C PHE A 18 -19.91 -1.60 0.65
N LEU A 19 -19.83 -0.29 0.77
CA LEU A 19 -20.94 0.52 1.31
C LEU A 19 -22.13 0.59 0.36
N ALA A 20 -21.90 0.71 -0.94
CA ALA A 20 -22.98 0.70 -1.93
C ALA A 20 -23.68 -0.66 -2.00
N GLU A 21 -22.93 -1.76 -1.94
CA GLU A 21 -23.48 -3.13 -1.83
C GLU A 21 -24.32 -3.35 -0.56
N ARG A 22 -24.07 -2.58 0.51
CA ARG A 22 -24.87 -2.53 1.74
C ARG A 22 -26.05 -1.55 1.65
N GLY A 23 -26.32 -0.97 0.47
CA GLY A 23 -27.44 -0.10 0.19
C GLY A 23 -27.26 1.38 0.54
N ALA A 24 -26.02 1.84 0.76
CA ALA A 24 -25.73 3.27 0.87
C ALA A 24 -25.76 3.96 -0.50
N THR A 25 -26.21 5.22 -0.55
CA THR A 25 -25.99 6.09 -1.71
C THR A 25 -24.60 6.69 -1.61
N VAL A 26 -23.65 6.23 -2.43
CA VAL A 26 -22.25 6.62 -2.33
C VAL A 26 -21.84 7.54 -3.45
N THR A 27 -21.17 8.65 -3.11
CA THR A 27 -20.47 9.54 -4.08
C THR A 27 -18.99 9.55 -3.75
N VAL A 28 -18.17 9.10 -4.68
CA VAL A 28 -16.70 9.19 -4.58
C VAL A 28 -16.23 10.48 -5.25
N VAL A 29 -15.47 11.29 -4.53
CA VAL A 29 -14.85 12.52 -5.08
C VAL A 29 -13.34 12.30 -5.17
N ASP A 30 -12.79 12.46 -6.37
CA ASP A 30 -11.34 12.40 -6.60
C ASP A 30 -10.87 13.60 -7.44
N ALA A 31 -9.75 14.19 -7.03
CA ALA A 31 -9.20 15.38 -7.67
C ALA A 31 -8.44 15.07 -8.97
N ASP A 32 -8.08 13.81 -9.19
CA ASP A 32 -7.15 13.43 -10.25
C ASP A 32 -7.62 12.20 -11.03
N LYS A 33 -7.00 12.01 -12.20
CA LYS A 33 -7.26 10.84 -13.03
C LYS A 33 -6.59 9.61 -12.41
N PRO A 34 -7.21 8.42 -12.46
CA PRO A 34 -6.73 7.19 -11.80
C PRO A 34 -5.27 6.84 -12.07
N ARG A 35 -4.77 7.13 -13.29
CA ARG A 35 -3.40 6.82 -13.73
C ARG A 35 -2.28 7.46 -12.90
N PHE A 36 -2.58 8.47 -12.08
CA PHE A 36 -1.61 9.16 -11.24
C PHE A 36 -1.66 8.72 -9.77
N GLY A 37 -2.62 7.88 -9.41
CA GLY A 37 -2.75 7.34 -8.06
C GLY A 37 -1.76 6.21 -7.79
N THR A 38 -1.30 6.09 -6.55
CA THR A 38 -0.39 5.03 -6.08
C THR A 38 -0.98 3.63 -6.27
N SER A 39 -2.27 3.52 -6.40
CA SER A 39 -3.03 2.27 -6.39
C SER A 39 -2.80 1.38 -7.60
N ILE A 40 -2.55 1.92 -8.79
CA ILE A 40 -2.49 1.13 -10.03
C ILE A 40 -1.08 0.75 -10.48
N GLY A 41 -0.05 1.45 -10.00
CA GLY A 41 1.34 1.24 -10.41
C GLY A 41 2.23 0.61 -9.34
N ASN A 42 1.66 0.13 -8.22
CA ASN A 42 2.42 -0.58 -7.20
C ASN A 42 2.77 -2.01 -7.61
N ALA A 43 3.48 -2.73 -6.76
CA ALA A 43 3.95 -4.10 -7.04
C ALA A 43 2.82 -5.13 -7.19
N GLY A 44 1.64 -4.90 -6.60
CA GLY A 44 0.54 -5.86 -6.64
C GLY A 44 0.70 -7.07 -5.72
N HIS A 45 1.59 -6.99 -4.74
CA HIS A 45 1.72 -8.01 -3.71
C HIS A 45 0.60 -7.86 -2.67
N VAL A 46 -0.12 -8.94 -2.37
CA VAL A 46 -1.06 -9.07 -1.26
C VAL A 46 -0.36 -9.84 -0.16
N VAL A 47 0.31 -9.10 0.71
CA VAL A 47 1.26 -9.62 1.71
C VAL A 47 0.58 -9.75 3.06
N VAL A 48 -0.02 -10.90 3.33
CA VAL A 48 -0.58 -11.24 4.66
C VAL A 48 0.52 -11.30 5.70
N SER A 49 1.72 -11.72 5.29
CA SER A 49 2.93 -11.79 6.11
C SER A 49 3.43 -10.44 6.63
N HIS A 50 3.04 -9.31 6.02
CA HIS A 50 3.48 -7.96 6.40
C HIS A 50 2.58 -7.32 7.47
N SER A 51 2.16 -8.10 8.45
CA SER A 51 1.36 -7.64 9.60
C SER A 51 2.17 -6.86 10.66
N ILE A 52 3.49 -6.83 10.55
CA ILE A 52 4.34 -6.00 11.40
C ILE A 52 4.28 -4.55 10.93
N PRO A 53 3.96 -3.56 11.80
CA PRO A 53 3.94 -2.16 11.41
C PRO A 53 5.31 -1.69 10.91
N PHE A 54 5.32 -0.78 9.93
CA PHE A 54 6.56 -0.31 9.33
C PHE A 54 7.51 0.36 10.32
N ALA A 55 6.99 0.99 11.38
CA ALA A 55 7.77 1.54 12.49
C ALA A 55 8.11 0.43 13.51
N ALA A 56 9.00 -0.47 13.13
CA ALA A 56 9.48 -1.60 13.94
C ALA A 56 10.96 -1.43 14.36
N PRO A 57 11.44 -2.15 15.37
CA PRO A 57 12.85 -2.16 15.75
C PRO A 57 13.78 -2.44 14.57
N GLY A 58 14.91 -1.74 14.51
CA GLY A 58 15.87 -1.87 13.41
C GLY A 58 15.62 -0.98 12.21
N MET A 59 14.41 -0.44 12.01
CA MET A 59 14.08 0.41 10.85
C MET A 59 14.90 1.69 10.79
N VAL A 60 15.18 2.34 11.93
CA VAL A 60 16.05 3.52 12.00
C VAL A 60 17.45 3.20 11.50
N LYS A 61 18.04 2.09 11.97
CA LYS A 61 19.38 1.65 11.53
C LYS A 61 19.40 1.31 10.04
N SER A 62 18.37 0.64 9.55
CA SER A 62 18.22 0.31 8.13
C SER A 62 18.08 1.58 7.27
N GLY A 63 17.26 2.54 7.71
CA GLY A 63 17.08 3.83 7.04
C GLY A 63 18.38 4.63 6.96
N LEU A 64 19.10 4.78 8.07
CA LEU A 64 20.39 5.49 8.10
C LEU A 64 21.43 4.85 7.18
N ARG A 65 21.55 3.52 7.18
CA ARG A 65 22.44 2.81 6.24
C ARG A 65 22.06 3.07 4.80
N SER A 66 20.75 3.08 4.52
CA SER A 66 20.23 3.32 3.17
C SER A 66 20.54 4.72 2.66
N LEU A 67 20.51 5.74 3.54
CA LEU A 67 20.85 7.13 3.18
C LEU A 67 22.34 7.31 2.81
N LEU A 68 23.22 6.41 3.29
CA LEU A 68 24.64 6.43 2.96
C LEU A 68 24.95 5.77 1.62
N THR A 69 23.97 5.13 0.97
CA THR A 69 24.13 4.49 -0.33
C THR A 69 23.40 5.28 -1.41
N GLN A 70 24.05 5.50 -2.55
CA GLN A 70 23.53 6.34 -3.64
C GLN A 70 22.15 5.86 -4.15
N ASP A 71 21.90 4.53 -4.12
CA ASP A 71 20.67 3.89 -4.55
C ASP A 71 19.96 3.10 -3.42
N GLY A 72 20.09 3.57 -2.19
CA GLY A 72 19.43 2.95 -1.04
C GLY A 72 17.92 2.83 -1.20
N ALA A 73 17.33 1.81 -0.58
CA ALA A 73 15.88 1.60 -0.60
C ALA A 73 15.11 2.75 0.05
N PHE A 74 15.69 3.38 1.09
CA PHE A 74 15.17 4.58 1.73
C PHE A 74 15.94 5.80 1.27
N ALA A 75 15.22 6.88 1.00
CA ALA A 75 15.80 8.15 0.63
C ALA A 75 14.98 9.32 1.16
N LEU A 76 15.61 10.47 1.19
CA LEU A 76 14.95 11.76 1.39
C LEU A 76 15.08 12.53 0.08
N SER A 77 13.96 13.03 -0.44
CA SER A 77 13.97 13.86 -1.64
C SER A 77 14.51 15.26 -1.34
N ASN A 78 14.88 16.00 -2.38
CA ASN A 78 15.22 17.42 -2.25
C ASN A 78 13.98 18.30 -1.97
N ARG A 79 12.78 17.73 -1.98
CA ARG A 79 11.49 18.39 -1.67
C ARG A 79 10.75 17.64 -0.57
N PRO A 80 11.29 17.53 0.66
CA PRO A 80 10.74 16.63 1.68
C PRO A 80 9.41 17.10 2.28
N GLY A 81 8.99 18.33 2.04
CA GLY A 81 7.81 18.95 2.63
C GLY A 81 8.07 19.52 4.04
N GLN A 82 7.20 20.41 4.48
CA GLN A 82 7.30 21.00 5.83
C GLN A 82 7.06 19.97 6.93
N GLY A 83 7.75 20.08 8.06
CA GLY A 83 7.60 19.19 9.21
C GLY A 83 8.12 17.76 9.00
N THR A 84 8.87 17.51 7.92
CA THR A 84 9.43 16.17 7.66
C THR A 84 10.42 15.74 8.74
N LEU A 85 11.24 16.65 9.27
CA LEU A 85 12.20 16.32 10.31
C LEU A 85 11.48 15.89 11.61
N ASP A 86 10.44 16.63 12.03
CA ASP A 86 9.63 16.29 13.21
C ASP A 86 8.94 14.92 13.02
N TRP A 87 8.44 14.67 11.82
CA TRP A 87 7.85 13.38 11.48
C TRP A 87 8.88 12.25 11.54
N LEU A 88 10.09 12.43 10.99
CA LEU A 88 11.18 11.45 11.07
C LEU A 88 11.59 11.16 12.52
N MET A 89 11.71 12.20 13.35
CA MET A 89 11.97 12.02 14.78
C MET A 89 10.83 11.28 15.48
N GLY A 90 9.58 11.63 15.18
CA GLY A 90 8.40 10.95 15.70
C GLY A 90 8.31 9.49 15.27
N PHE A 91 8.64 9.19 14.00
CA PHE A 91 8.73 7.84 13.47
C PHE A 91 9.82 7.02 14.20
N ALA A 92 11.02 7.60 14.35
CA ALA A 92 12.13 6.95 15.03
C ALA A 92 11.79 6.57 16.48
N ARG A 93 11.07 7.43 17.22
CA ARG A 93 10.60 7.15 18.58
C ARG A 93 9.59 6.01 18.65
N ARG A 94 8.88 5.72 17.57
CA ARG A 94 7.87 4.66 17.46
C ARG A 94 8.43 3.34 16.96
N CYS A 95 9.69 3.29 16.53
CA CYS A 95 10.35 2.04 16.13
C CYS A 95 10.69 1.16 17.37
N THR A 96 9.66 0.64 18.03
CA THR A 96 9.76 -0.11 19.30
C THR A 96 8.93 -1.39 19.25
N GLU A 97 9.28 -2.37 20.10
CA GLU A 97 8.48 -3.59 20.29
C GLU A 97 7.07 -3.30 20.80
N ALA A 98 6.90 -2.27 21.63
CA ALA A 98 5.58 -1.85 22.10
C ALA A 98 4.68 -1.38 20.96
N ASN A 99 5.23 -0.70 19.96
CA ASN A 99 4.49 -0.29 18.76
C ASN A 99 4.06 -1.52 17.94
N VAL A 100 4.97 -2.50 17.78
CA VAL A 100 4.66 -3.77 17.11
C VAL A 100 3.54 -4.50 17.86
N ALA A 101 3.68 -4.71 19.17
CA ALA A 101 2.66 -5.39 19.98
C ALA A 101 1.29 -4.69 19.95
N THR A 102 1.27 -3.36 19.76
CA THR A 102 0.03 -2.59 19.68
C THR A 102 -0.71 -2.81 18.38
N PHE A 103 -0.01 -2.81 17.24
CA PHE A 103 -0.66 -2.74 15.93
C PHE A 103 -0.65 -4.06 15.16
N HIS A 104 0.29 -4.95 15.43
CA HIS A 104 0.40 -6.24 14.72
C HIS A 104 -0.93 -7.03 14.71
N PRO A 105 -1.65 -7.23 15.84
CA PRO A 105 -2.89 -8.01 15.79
C PRO A 105 -3.99 -7.40 14.92
N GLY A 106 -4.09 -6.07 14.92
CA GLY A 106 -5.07 -5.36 14.07
C GLY A 106 -4.72 -5.40 12.59
N LEU A 107 -3.43 -5.25 12.27
CA LEU A 107 -2.93 -5.37 10.90
C LEU A 107 -3.15 -6.78 10.36
N GLU A 108 -2.81 -7.79 11.16
CA GLU A 108 -3.01 -9.21 10.81
C GLU A 108 -4.48 -9.51 10.53
N ALA A 109 -5.39 -9.11 11.41
CA ALA A 109 -6.82 -9.34 11.24
C ALA A 109 -7.36 -8.71 9.93
N VAL A 110 -6.97 -7.47 9.64
CA VAL A 110 -7.42 -6.77 8.42
C VAL A 110 -6.77 -7.35 7.16
N LEU A 111 -5.51 -7.77 7.20
CA LEU A 111 -4.81 -8.39 6.08
C LEU A 111 -5.39 -9.78 5.76
N GLN A 112 -5.61 -10.63 6.77
CA GLN A 112 -6.24 -11.94 6.60
C GLN A 112 -7.65 -11.78 6.03
N ARG A 113 -8.47 -10.91 6.61
CA ARG A 113 -9.81 -10.63 6.11
C ARG A 113 -9.79 -10.11 4.68
N SER A 114 -8.82 -9.28 4.33
CA SER A 114 -8.65 -8.78 2.96
C SER A 114 -8.33 -9.90 1.97
N ALA A 115 -7.40 -10.80 2.31
CA ALA A 115 -7.05 -11.95 1.47
C ALA A 115 -8.25 -12.88 1.24
N GLU A 116 -9.02 -13.20 2.29
CA GLU A 116 -10.25 -13.99 2.19
C GLU A 116 -11.25 -13.38 1.19
N LEU A 117 -11.51 -12.08 1.33
CA LEU A 117 -12.44 -11.35 0.48
C LEU A 117 -11.98 -11.27 -0.98
N LEU A 118 -10.68 -11.06 -1.20
CA LEU A 118 -10.09 -11.04 -2.55
C LEU A 118 -10.16 -12.42 -3.20
N LEU A 119 -9.82 -13.48 -2.48
CA LEU A 119 -9.89 -14.87 -2.98
C LEU A 119 -11.32 -15.33 -3.27
N SER A 120 -12.31 -14.74 -2.60
CA SER A 120 -13.73 -15.03 -2.86
C SER A 120 -14.27 -14.39 -4.15
N ASP A 121 -13.64 -13.33 -4.66
CA ASP A 121 -14.02 -12.66 -5.92
C ASP A 121 -13.41 -13.38 -7.13
N ARG A 122 -14.20 -14.29 -7.72
CA ARG A 122 -13.76 -15.11 -8.87
C ARG A 122 -13.45 -14.32 -10.15
N ALA A 123 -13.77 -13.03 -10.19
CA ALA A 123 -13.43 -12.16 -11.31
C ALA A 123 -12.01 -11.60 -11.22
N LEU A 124 -11.35 -11.77 -10.06
CA LEU A 124 -9.95 -11.37 -9.89
C LEU A 124 -9.00 -12.52 -10.26
N GLU A 125 -8.05 -12.22 -11.11
CA GLU A 125 -6.93 -13.12 -11.39
C GLU A 125 -5.87 -12.96 -10.30
N ILE A 126 -5.82 -13.92 -9.38
CA ILE A 126 -4.90 -13.90 -8.24
C ILE A 126 -3.88 -15.02 -8.40
N ASN A 127 -2.61 -14.65 -8.32
CA ASN A 127 -1.52 -15.61 -8.24
C ASN A 127 -1.41 -16.12 -6.81
N THR A 128 -1.77 -17.39 -6.60
CA THR A 128 -1.80 -18.07 -5.30
C THR A 128 -0.60 -18.98 -5.05
N ARG A 129 0.49 -18.80 -5.80
CA ARG A 129 1.69 -19.66 -5.69
C ARG A 129 2.60 -19.31 -4.52
N GLY A 130 2.16 -18.43 -3.62
CA GLY A 130 2.99 -17.85 -2.57
C GLY A 130 3.94 -16.78 -3.11
N LEU A 131 4.56 -16.03 -2.19
CA LEU A 131 5.59 -15.06 -2.51
C LEU A 131 6.95 -15.61 -2.09
N TRP A 132 7.92 -15.59 -2.98
CA TRP A 132 9.29 -15.93 -2.60
C TRP A 132 10.10 -14.72 -2.19
N GLN A 133 10.73 -14.82 -1.03
CA GLN A 133 11.86 -13.96 -0.67
C GLN A 133 13.14 -14.61 -1.17
N VAL A 134 13.84 -13.92 -2.07
CA VAL A 134 14.99 -14.42 -2.82
C VAL A 134 16.26 -13.76 -2.33
N PHE A 135 17.29 -14.57 -2.10
CA PHE A 135 18.60 -14.14 -1.57
C PHE A 135 19.71 -14.48 -2.55
N THR A 136 20.67 -13.55 -2.73
CA THR A 136 21.73 -13.64 -3.73
C THR A 136 23.13 -13.64 -3.08
N GLY A 137 24.09 -14.28 -3.74
CA GLY A 137 25.51 -14.24 -3.36
C GLY A 137 25.87 -14.98 -2.07
N ALA A 138 27.07 -14.73 -1.57
CA ALA A 138 27.60 -15.42 -0.40
C ALA A 138 26.75 -15.18 0.85
N GLY A 139 26.57 -16.22 1.67
CA GLY A 139 25.77 -16.17 2.91
C GLY A 139 24.27 -16.00 2.68
N ALA A 140 23.75 -16.31 1.47
CA ALA A 140 22.34 -16.26 1.17
C ALA A 140 21.52 -17.19 2.04
N SER A 141 21.98 -18.44 2.23
CA SER A 141 21.29 -19.44 3.06
C SER A 141 21.15 -19.01 4.51
N GLU A 142 22.21 -18.48 5.11
CA GLU A 142 22.15 -17.99 6.50
C GLU A 142 21.23 -16.75 6.64
N ARG A 143 21.13 -15.91 5.59
CA ARG A 143 20.18 -14.80 5.60
C ARG A 143 18.73 -15.30 5.48
N ALA A 144 18.51 -16.28 4.59
CA ALA A 144 17.20 -16.91 4.40
C ALA A 144 16.71 -17.59 5.68
N GLU A 145 17.57 -18.38 6.35
CA GLU A 145 17.26 -19.05 7.63
C GLU A 145 16.91 -18.04 8.73
N ARG A 146 17.68 -16.96 8.86
CA ARG A 146 17.39 -15.91 9.86
C ARG A 146 16.05 -15.22 9.58
N GLU A 147 15.77 -14.92 8.32
CA GLU A 147 14.51 -14.29 7.90
C GLU A 147 13.33 -15.24 8.14
N ALA A 148 13.46 -16.52 7.74
CA ALA A 148 12.45 -17.54 8.01
C ALA A 148 12.17 -17.70 9.51
N GLY A 149 13.23 -17.76 10.33
CA GLY A 149 13.12 -17.81 11.78
C GLY A 149 12.38 -16.59 12.34
N HIS A 150 12.76 -15.40 11.90
CA HIS A 150 12.09 -14.16 12.31
C HIS A 150 10.59 -14.16 11.92
N MET A 151 10.26 -14.52 10.70
CA MET A 151 8.87 -14.59 10.22
C MET A 151 8.05 -15.60 11.01
N ARG A 152 8.59 -16.81 11.25
CA ARG A 152 7.91 -17.86 12.04
C ARG A 152 7.62 -17.42 13.48
N THR A 153 8.50 -16.63 14.12
CA THR A 153 8.25 -16.10 15.48
C THR A 153 7.07 -15.13 15.54
N HIS A 154 6.65 -14.58 14.38
CA HIS A 154 5.49 -13.72 14.25
C HIS A 154 4.27 -14.44 13.63
N GLY A 155 4.27 -15.78 13.61
CA GLY A 155 3.13 -16.56 13.14
C GLY A 155 2.99 -16.66 11.62
N VAL A 156 3.97 -16.16 10.85
CA VAL A 156 3.92 -16.22 9.38
C VAL A 156 4.20 -17.64 8.89
N SER A 157 3.39 -18.13 7.97
CA SER A 157 3.57 -19.42 7.30
C SER A 157 4.74 -19.35 6.32
N VAL A 158 5.85 -19.99 6.66
CA VAL A 158 7.09 -19.99 5.87
C VAL A 158 7.50 -21.40 5.50
N ARG A 159 7.74 -21.63 4.21
CA ARG A 159 8.30 -22.88 3.66
C ARG A 159 9.71 -22.62 3.14
N ASP A 160 10.63 -23.49 3.48
CA ASP A 160 11.99 -23.47 2.92
C ASP A 160 11.95 -24.04 1.50
N ILE A 161 12.73 -23.47 0.59
CA ILE A 161 12.82 -23.85 -0.82
C ILE A 161 14.12 -24.61 -1.03
N ASP A 162 14.04 -25.81 -1.56
CA ASP A 162 15.22 -26.59 -1.93
C ASP A 162 15.88 -26.12 -3.23
N GLU A 163 17.10 -26.57 -3.49
CA GLU A 163 17.86 -26.17 -4.68
C GLU A 163 17.17 -26.60 -5.99
N ALA A 164 16.57 -27.77 -6.03
CA ALA A 164 15.92 -28.27 -7.23
C ALA A 164 14.69 -27.43 -7.58
N GLU A 165 13.90 -27.08 -6.59
CA GLU A 165 12.74 -26.20 -6.74
C GLU A 165 13.17 -24.77 -7.12
N LEU A 166 14.25 -24.27 -6.48
CA LEU A 166 14.80 -22.94 -6.80
C LEU A 166 15.26 -22.86 -8.27
N ARG A 167 15.94 -23.89 -8.77
CA ARG A 167 16.40 -23.96 -10.17
C ARG A 167 15.26 -24.22 -11.17
N ALA A 168 14.16 -24.77 -10.73
CA ALA A 168 12.98 -24.99 -11.55
C ALA A 168 12.13 -23.72 -11.77
N GLU A 169 12.26 -22.69 -10.90
CA GLU A 169 11.58 -21.42 -11.12
C GLU A 169 12.26 -20.66 -12.25
N PRO A 170 11.53 -20.30 -13.32
CA PRO A 170 12.13 -19.67 -14.50
C PRO A 170 12.67 -18.27 -14.19
N GLY A 171 13.66 -17.87 -14.98
CA GLY A 171 14.24 -16.52 -14.96
C GLY A 171 15.16 -16.21 -13.78
N MET A 172 15.50 -17.19 -12.94
CA MET A 172 16.50 -17.01 -11.89
C MET A 172 17.91 -17.07 -12.47
N THR A 173 18.80 -16.17 -12.05
CA THR A 173 20.23 -16.27 -12.37
C THR A 173 20.95 -17.21 -11.42
N ASP A 174 22.17 -17.62 -11.77
CA ASP A 174 23.06 -18.44 -10.90
C ASP A 174 23.50 -17.70 -9.62
N ASN A 175 23.28 -16.39 -9.54
CA ASN A 175 23.55 -15.61 -8.34
C ASN A 175 22.51 -15.83 -7.22
N VAL A 176 21.35 -16.42 -7.55
CA VAL A 176 20.33 -16.77 -6.55
C VAL A 176 20.74 -18.07 -5.87
N ASN A 177 20.97 -18.02 -4.57
CA ASN A 177 21.52 -19.13 -3.78
C ASN A 177 20.56 -19.64 -2.71
N ALA A 178 19.50 -18.90 -2.37
CA ALA A 178 18.47 -19.32 -1.44
C ALA A 178 17.15 -18.59 -1.68
N ALA A 179 16.06 -19.22 -1.31
CA ALA A 179 14.74 -18.62 -1.24
C ALA A 179 13.93 -19.22 -0.09
N ILE A 180 12.97 -18.44 0.42
CA ILE A 180 11.90 -18.92 1.29
C ILE A 180 10.57 -18.50 0.69
N GLU A 181 9.53 -19.31 0.90
CA GLU A 181 8.18 -19.00 0.46
C GLU A 181 7.31 -18.56 1.63
N LEU A 182 6.64 -17.44 1.44
CA LEU A 182 5.54 -16.97 2.28
C LEU A 182 4.25 -17.50 1.65
N THR A 183 3.72 -18.58 2.20
CA THR A 183 2.70 -19.42 1.54
C THR A 183 1.35 -18.75 1.42
N ASP A 184 1.04 -17.83 2.33
CA ASP A 184 -0.25 -17.13 2.41
C ASP A 184 -0.24 -15.80 1.62
N ASP A 185 0.94 -15.40 1.11
CA ASP A 185 1.09 -14.20 0.30
C ASP A 185 0.71 -14.46 -1.16
N LEU A 186 0.10 -13.44 -1.78
CA LEU A 186 -0.50 -13.54 -3.10
C LEU A 186 0.04 -12.44 -4.02
N GLY A 187 -0.17 -12.63 -5.32
CA GLY A 187 0.09 -11.60 -6.32
C GLY A 187 -1.14 -11.30 -7.16
N LEU A 188 -1.33 -10.06 -7.55
CA LEU A 188 -2.39 -9.64 -8.46
C LEU A 188 -1.99 -8.40 -9.26
N ASP A 189 -2.75 -8.09 -10.31
CA ASP A 189 -2.65 -6.80 -10.98
C ASP A 189 -3.41 -5.73 -10.18
N PRO A 190 -2.72 -4.74 -9.61
CA PRO A 190 -3.36 -3.70 -8.82
C PRO A 190 -4.31 -2.78 -9.65
N ALA A 191 -4.07 -2.65 -10.95
CA ALA A 191 -4.98 -1.93 -11.83
C ALA A 191 -6.29 -2.72 -12.03
N HIS A 192 -6.20 -4.04 -12.22
CA HIS A 192 -7.36 -4.93 -12.28
C HIS A 192 -8.17 -4.91 -10.99
N LEU A 193 -7.49 -4.98 -9.83
CA LEU A 193 -8.18 -4.87 -8.54
C LEU A 193 -8.93 -3.54 -8.42
N TRP A 194 -8.28 -2.42 -8.77
CA TRP A 194 -8.91 -1.11 -8.72
C TRP A 194 -10.13 -1.02 -9.64
N MET A 195 -10.01 -1.50 -10.89
CA MET A 195 -11.11 -1.54 -11.85
C MET A 195 -12.26 -2.41 -11.36
N ARG A 196 -11.96 -3.58 -10.79
CA ARG A 196 -12.96 -4.50 -10.24
C ARG A 196 -13.74 -3.87 -9.08
N MET A 197 -13.06 -3.23 -8.13
CA MET A 197 -13.73 -2.55 -7.02
C MET A 197 -14.58 -1.38 -7.51
N ARG A 198 -14.10 -0.65 -8.51
CA ARG A 198 -14.88 0.42 -9.14
C ARG A 198 -16.14 -0.12 -9.81
N GLN A 199 -16.00 -1.16 -10.62
CA GLN A 199 -17.12 -1.82 -11.28
C GLN A 199 -18.19 -2.28 -10.27
N ARG A 200 -17.79 -2.97 -9.20
CA ARG A 200 -18.71 -3.40 -8.12
C ARG A 200 -19.46 -2.21 -7.52
N GLY A 201 -18.75 -1.13 -7.23
CA GLY A 201 -19.37 0.09 -6.73
C GLY A 201 -20.39 0.70 -7.71
N GLU A 202 -20.04 0.80 -9.00
CA GLU A 202 -20.92 1.32 -10.04
C GLU A 202 -22.17 0.42 -10.24
N GLU A 203 -22.00 -0.90 -10.26
CA GLU A 203 -23.09 -1.87 -10.32
C GLU A 203 -24.03 -1.75 -9.11
N ALA A 204 -23.50 -1.41 -7.93
CA ALA A 204 -24.27 -1.15 -6.71
C ALA A 204 -24.80 0.30 -6.61
N GLY A 205 -24.61 1.15 -7.63
CA GLY A 205 -25.15 2.51 -7.71
C GLY A 205 -24.26 3.62 -7.16
N ALA A 206 -22.99 3.35 -6.80
CA ALA A 206 -22.04 4.38 -6.43
C ALA A 206 -21.69 5.28 -7.64
N ARG A 207 -21.45 6.56 -7.40
CA ARG A 207 -21.10 7.57 -8.41
C ARG A 207 -19.72 8.14 -8.19
N TRP A 208 -19.03 8.48 -9.27
CA TRP A 208 -17.70 9.13 -9.24
C TRP A 208 -17.78 10.54 -9.76
N MET A 209 -17.22 11.47 -9.04
CA MET A 209 -17.15 12.88 -9.36
C MET A 209 -15.68 13.33 -9.34
N THR A 210 -15.26 14.04 -10.39
CA THR A 210 -13.94 14.68 -10.42
C THR A 210 -14.02 16.06 -9.78
N GLY A 211 -13.19 16.31 -8.77
CA GLY A 211 -13.13 17.60 -8.08
C GLY A 211 -12.23 17.58 -6.87
N VAL A 212 -11.91 18.78 -6.37
CA VAL A 212 -11.08 18.97 -5.17
C VAL A 212 -12.01 19.31 -3.99
N VAL A 213 -11.95 18.51 -2.94
CA VAL A 213 -12.67 18.79 -1.70
C VAL A 213 -12.01 19.96 -0.98
N MET A 214 -12.78 21.03 -0.74
CA MET A 214 -12.31 22.28 -0.14
C MET A 214 -12.58 22.34 1.36
N ASP A 215 -13.72 21.81 1.81
CA ASP A 215 -14.14 21.80 3.22
C ASP A 215 -15.01 20.58 3.51
N VAL A 216 -14.92 20.07 4.74
CA VAL A 216 -15.69 18.94 5.26
C VAL A 216 -16.26 19.19 6.67
N ARG A 217 -16.27 20.43 7.14
CA ARG A 217 -16.83 20.81 8.48
C ARG A 217 -18.35 20.70 8.52
N SER A 218 -18.95 21.00 7.40
CA SER A 218 -20.37 20.80 7.13
C SER A 218 -20.53 19.84 5.95
N SER A 219 -21.55 20.01 5.12
CA SER A 219 -21.66 19.26 3.87
C SER A 219 -20.42 19.46 2.99
N PRO A 220 -19.81 18.39 2.44
CA PRO A 220 -18.58 18.49 1.68
C PRO A 220 -18.73 19.47 0.50
N THR A 221 -17.87 20.48 0.44
CA THR A 221 -17.81 21.40 -0.68
C THR A 221 -16.70 20.99 -1.63
N VAL A 222 -17.06 20.75 -2.87
CA VAL A 222 -16.20 20.23 -3.92
C VAL A 222 -16.06 21.27 -5.03
N ARG A 223 -14.84 21.67 -5.34
CA ARG A 223 -14.53 22.45 -6.53
C ARG A 223 -14.42 21.54 -7.73
N ALA A 224 -15.42 21.56 -8.59
CA ALA A 224 -15.46 20.86 -9.84
C ALA A 224 -15.13 21.82 -11.03
N ALA A 225 -15.05 21.27 -12.24
CA ALA A 225 -14.75 22.06 -13.44
C ALA A 225 -15.79 23.16 -13.71
N ASP A 226 -17.06 22.90 -13.41
CA ASP A 226 -18.19 23.78 -13.66
C ASP A 226 -18.57 24.66 -12.45
N GLY A 227 -17.75 24.68 -11.41
CA GLY A 227 -17.96 25.46 -10.21
C GLY A 227 -17.98 24.65 -8.92
N ASP A 228 -18.21 25.33 -7.79
CA ASP A 228 -18.26 24.70 -6.49
C ASP A 228 -19.63 24.03 -6.26
N VAL A 229 -19.61 22.77 -5.82
CA VAL A 229 -20.79 21.94 -5.54
C VAL A 229 -20.76 21.50 -4.10
N THR A 230 -21.88 21.66 -3.38
CA THR A 230 -22.06 21.11 -2.03
C THR A 230 -22.80 19.77 -2.11
N LEU A 231 -22.22 18.72 -1.51
CA LEU A 231 -22.79 17.39 -1.49
C LEU A 231 -23.52 17.12 -0.18
N ASP A 232 -24.70 16.59 -0.26
CA ASP A 232 -25.43 16.10 0.92
C ASP A 232 -24.78 14.79 1.41
N ALA A 233 -24.46 14.73 2.72
CA ALA A 233 -23.79 13.58 3.32
C ALA A 233 -24.24 13.34 4.76
N ASP A 234 -24.67 12.10 5.04
CA ASP A 234 -24.89 11.60 6.39
C ASP A 234 -23.58 11.16 7.06
N ALA A 235 -22.59 10.80 6.26
CA ALA A 235 -21.23 10.46 6.71
C ALA A 235 -20.18 10.75 5.62
N ILE A 236 -18.96 11.03 6.06
CA ILE A 236 -17.81 11.31 5.17
C ILE A 236 -16.71 10.28 5.45
N ILE A 237 -16.10 9.72 4.39
CA ILE A 237 -14.92 8.86 4.50
C ILE A 237 -13.73 9.55 3.83
N LEU A 238 -12.71 9.88 4.62
CA LEU A 238 -11.47 10.46 4.15
C LEU A 238 -10.46 9.35 3.79
N ALA A 239 -10.32 9.10 2.49
CA ALA A 239 -9.43 8.09 1.90
C ALA A 239 -8.47 8.66 0.85
N ALA A 240 -8.07 9.94 1.02
CA ALA A 240 -7.26 10.71 0.06
C ALA A 240 -5.75 10.40 0.11
N GLY A 241 -5.34 9.25 0.66
CA GLY A 241 -3.95 8.81 0.68
C GLY A 241 -3.00 9.85 1.28
N ALA A 242 -1.92 10.18 0.58
CA ALA A 242 -0.92 11.16 1.04
C ALA A 242 -1.46 12.61 1.15
N TRP A 243 -2.61 12.90 0.53
CA TRP A 243 -3.29 14.21 0.62
C TRP A 243 -4.29 14.29 1.77
N SER A 244 -4.56 13.20 2.48
CA SER A 244 -5.48 13.18 3.64
C SER A 244 -5.15 14.23 4.71
N PRO A 245 -3.87 14.54 5.04
CA PRO A 245 -3.55 15.60 5.98
C PRO A 245 -4.07 16.99 5.57
N ALA A 246 -4.09 17.28 4.27
CA ALA A 246 -4.57 18.56 3.77
C ALA A 246 -6.08 18.74 4.00
N VAL A 247 -6.86 17.67 3.77
CA VAL A 247 -8.31 17.66 4.02
C VAL A 247 -8.61 17.65 5.52
N ALA A 248 -7.89 16.86 6.31
CA ALA A 248 -8.12 16.75 7.76
C ALA A 248 -7.88 18.06 8.52
N ARG A 249 -7.00 18.93 8.01
CA ARG A 249 -6.78 20.27 8.59
C ARG A 249 -8.03 21.14 8.61
N SER A 250 -8.98 20.94 7.68
CA SER A 250 -10.27 21.66 7.74
C SER A 250 -11.09 21.27 8.97
N LEU A 251 -10.80 20.13 9.60
CA LEU A 251 -11.41 19.63 10.84
C LEU A 251 -10.54 19.90 12.08
N ASP A 252 -9.50 20.71 11.98
CA ASP A 252 -8.50 20.92 13.02
C ASP A 252 -7.84 19.61 13.52
N VAL A 253 -7.68 18.63 12.60
CA VAL A 253 -7.02 17.35 12.85
C VAL A 253 -5.68 17.31 12.12
N ASP A 254 -4.61 17.10 12.87
CA ASP A 254 -3.30 16.80 12.30
C ASP A 254 -3.14 15.29 12.13
N LEU A 255 -3.12 14.84 10.88
CA LEU A 255 -2.80 13.47 10.53
C LEU A 255 -1.29 13.37 10.24
N PRO A 256 -0.50 12.69 11.07
CA PRO A 256 0.94 12.62 10.90
C PRO A 256 1.32 11.61 9.78
N ILE A 257 0.96 11.96 8.56
CA ILE A 257 1.23 11.20 7.34
C ILE A 257 2.20 11.98 6.48
N ARG A 258 3.16 11.28 5.87
CA ARG A 258 4.06 11.81 4.85
C ARG A 258 3.93 11.02 3.55
N ALA A 259 4.19 11.70 2.46
CA ALA A 259 4.29 11.05 1.16
C ALA A 259 5.62 10.29 1.05
N ALA A 260 5.56 9.02 0.63
CA ALA A 260 6.72 8.20 0.36
C ALA A 260 6.69 7.71 -1.08
N LYS A 261 7.50 8.35 -1.93
CA LYS A 261 7.58 8.07 -3.37
C LYS A 261 8.25 6.73 -3.64
N GLY A 262 7.64 5.95 -4.51
CA GLY A 262 8.19 4.74 -5.08
C GLY A 262 8.21 4.78 -6.60
N TYR A 263 8.98 3.89 -7.19
CA TYR A 263 9.14 3.76 -8.64
C TYR A 263 8.76 2.36 -9.05
N SER A 264 8.15 2.23 -10.22
CA SER A 264 7.97 0.94 -10.87
C SER A 264 8.18 1.03 -12.38
N VAL A 265 8.43 -0.12 -12.96
CA VAL A 265 8.52 -0.34 -14.39
C VAL A 265 7.94 -1.70 -14.72
N THR A 266 7.20 -1.80 -15.81
CA THR A 266 6.70 -3.08 -16.33
C THR A 266 7.49 -3.41 -17.60
N LEU A 267 8.26 -4.50 -17.54
CA LEU A 267 9.00 -5.02 -18.68
C LEU A 267 8.10 -5.99 -19.46
N PRO A 268 8.31 -6.17 -20.76
CA PRO A 268 7.62 -7.21 -21.52
C PRO A 268 7.82 -8.58 -20.88
N ARG A 269 6.76 -9.38 -20.86
CA ARG A 269 6.84 -10.75 -20.37
C ARG A 269 7.61 -11.60 -21.38
N THR A 270 8.51 -12.45 -20.86
CA THR A 270 9.22 -13.48 -21.62
C THR A 270 8.80 -14.84 -21.15
N ASP A 271 9.06 -15.87 -21.95
CA ASP A 271 8.79 -17.28 -21.56
C ASP A 271 9.62 -17.72 -20.35
N THR A 272 10.72 -17.02 -20.09
CA THR A 272 11.61 -17.23 -18.93
C THR A 272 11.26 -16.33 -17.74
N ALA A 273 10.16 -15.55 -17.78
CA ALA A 273 9.77 -14.72 -16.65
C ALA A 273 9.35 -15.57 -15.44
N PRO A 274 9.64 -15.13 -14.20
CA PRO A 274 9.16 -15.80 -13.00
C PRO A 274 7.64 -16.01 -13.02
N THR A 275 7.18 -17.13 -12.43
CA THR A 275 5.76 -17.50 -12.43
C THR A 275 5.01 -17.04 -11.19
N ARG A 276 5.71 -16.53 -10.20
CA ARG A 276 5.19 -16.11 -8.89
C ARG A 276 5.70 -14.74 -8.47
N PRO A 277 5.04 -14.07 -7.50
CA PRO A 277 5.55 -12.87 -6.89
C PRO A 277 6.89 -13.13 -6.18
N LEU A 278 7.83 -12.19 -6.32
CA LEU A 278 9.14 -12.28 -5.68
C LEU A 278 9.45 -10.99 -4.92
N LEU A 279 10.18 -11.14 -3.82
CA LEU A 279 10.87 -10.04 -3.15
C LEU A 279 12.38 -10.33 -3.17
N LEU A 280 13.12 -9.60 -3.99
CA LEU A 280 14.56 -9.69 -4.08
C LEU A 280 15.17 -8.96 -2.87
N MET A 281 15.54 -9.72 -1.83
CA MET A 281 15.85 -9.18 -0.50
C MET A 281 17.07 -8.29 -0.50
N ASP A 282 18.15 -8.70 -1.19
CA ASP A 282 19.40 -7.95 -1.25
C ASP A 282 19.28 -6.72 -2.16
N GLN A 283 18.45 -6.81 -3.21
CA GLN A 283 18.18 -5.72 -4.16
C GLN A 283 17.02 -4.81 -3.71
N ARG A 284 16.26 -5.22 -2.66
CA ARG A 284 15.08 -4.52 -2.15
C ARG A 284 14.09 -4.16 -3.27
N THR A 285 13.81 -5.14 -4.11
CA THR A 285 12.97 -5.00 -5.30
C THR A 285 11.83 -6.00 -5.24
N ALA A 286 10.61 -5.51 -5.31
CA ALA A 286 9.42 -6.33 -5.49
C ALA A 286 9.24 -6.63 -6.98
N VAL A 287 8.94 -7.88 -7.30
CA VAL A 287 8.74 -8.38 -8.66
C VAL A 287 7.40 -9.09 -8.72
N ASN A 288 6.58 -8.78 -9.72
CA ASN A 288 5.30 -9.43 -9.89
C ASN A 288 5.04 -9.74 -11.37
N PRO A 289 4.82 -11.02 -11.73
CA PRO A 289 4.36 -11.38 -13.05
C PRO A 289 2.90 -10.95 -13.20
N LEU A 290 2.65 -10.06 -14.16
CA LEU A 290 1.33 -9.62 -14.58
C LEU A 290 0.96 -10.29 -15.92
N SER A 291 -0.30 -10.18 -16.32
CA SER A 291 -0.77 -10.71 -17.62
C SER A 291 -0.03 -10.08 -18.81
N ASP A 292 0.30 -8.79 -18.70
CA ASP A 292 0.91 -7.97 -19.75
C ASP A 292 2.42 -7.76 -19.59
N GLY A 293 3.04 -8.25 -18.50
CA GLY A 293 4.46 -8.03 -18.28
C GLY A 293 4.99 -8.49 -16.94
N LEU A 294 6.24 -8.15 -16.68
CA LEU A 294 6.91 -8.36 -15.40
C LEU A 294 7.12 -7.01 -14.73
N ARG A 295 6.42 -6.75 -13.64
CA ARG A 295 6.55 -5.50 -12.90
C ARG A 295 7.66 -5.57 -11.88
N LEU A 296 8.56 -4.58 -11.94
CA LEU A 296 9.59 -4.30 -10.94
C LEU A 296 9.19 -3.06 -10.16
N SER A 297 9.28 -3.09 -8.84
CA SER A 297 8.96 -1.95 -7.98
C SER A 297 9.95 -1.83 -6.83
N ALA A 298 10.43 -0.63 -6.57
CA ALA A 298 11.36 -0.38 -5.48
C ALA A 298 11.25 1.06 -4.94
N ARG A 299 12.01 1.30 -3.89
CA ARG A 299 12.29 2.58 -3.25
C ARG A 299 11.17 3.14 -2.38
N TYR A 300 11.60 3.81 -1.34
CA TYR A 300 10.76 4.49 -0.36
C TYR A 300 11.41 5.85 -0.05
N GLU A 301 11.00 6.88 -0.79
CA GLU A 301 11.60 8.20 -0.73
C GLU A 301 10.64 9.19 -0.12
N ILE A 302 10.95 9.69 1.07
CA ILE A 302 10.13 10.70 1.74
C ILE A 302 10.19 12.00 0.93
N THR A 303 9.01 12.52 0.58
CA THR A 303 8.85 13.65 -0.33
C THR A 303 7.57 14.45 -0.04
N SER A 304 7.31 15.49 -0.84
CA SER A 304 6.01 16.17 -0.89
C SER A 304 4.96 15.30 -1.62
N PRO A 305 3.67 15.36 -1.24
CA PRO A 305 2.60 14.66 -1.96
C PRO A 305 2.51 15.02 -3.45
N ASP A 306 2.95 16.22 -3.81
CA ASP A 306 2.87 16.74 -5.18
C ASP A 306 4.12 16.45 -6.03
N ASP A 307 5.15 15.82 -5.43
CA ASP A 307 6.35 15.41 -6.16
C ASP A 307 6.10 14.14 -6.97
N ARG A 308 5.77 14.32 -8.23
CA ARG A 308 5.52 13.26 -9.22
C ARG A 308 6.66 13.10 -10.23
N ASP A 309 7.76 13.80 -10.02
CA ASP A 309 8.89 13.78 -10.94
C ASP A 309 9.58 12.41 -10.91
N ILE A 310 9.83 11.85 -12.08
CA ILE A 310 10.62 10.62 -12.22
C ILE A 310 12.08 11.02 -12.37
N VAL A 311 12.87 10.61 -11.40
CA VAL A 311 14.34 10.80 -11.48
C VAL A 311 14.91 9.80 -12.48
N GLN A 312 15.37 10.28 -13.62
CA GLN A 312 15.66 9.50 -14.83
C GLN A 312 16.61 8.30 -14.61
N HIS A 313 17.67 8.47 -13.82
CA HIS A 313 18.65 7.40 -13.59
C HIS A 313 18.12 6.25 -12.72
N ARG A 314 16.98 6.41 -12.02
CA ARG A 314 16.46 5.42 -11.06
C ARG A 314 15.81 4.22 -11.71
N ILE A 315 15.27 4.38 -12.91
CA ILE A 315 14.64 3.26 -13.63
C ILE A 315 15.70 2.29 -14.17
N PRO A 316 16.74 2.74 -14.90
CA PRO A 316 17.85 1.85 -15.25
C PRO A 316 18.48 1.17 -14.02
N ALA A 317 18.75 1.92 -12.94
CA ALA A 317 19.32 1.37 -11.71
C ALA A 317 18.40 0.31 -11.04
N LEU A 318 17.07 0.44 -11.14
CA LEU A 318 16.11 -0.56 -10.66
C LEU A 318 16.23 -1.85 -11.48
N ILE A 319 16.26 -1.75 -12.81
CA ILE A 319 16.39 -2.87 -13.72
C ILE A 319 17.73 -3.58 -13.54
N ASP A 320 18.83 -2.83 -13.48
CA ASP A 320 20.20 -3.37 -13.33
C ASP A 320 20.37 -4.13 -12.00
N ARG A 321 19.76 -3.63 -10.92
CA ARG A 321 19.74 -4.36 -9.65
C ARG A 321 18.94 -5.64 -9.73
N ALA A 322 17.77 -5.62 -10.37
CA ALA A 322 16.96 -6.82 -10.53
C ALA A 322 17.69 -7.89 -11.38
N ARG A 323 18.51 -7.50 -12.36
CA ARG A 323 19.34 -8.41 -13.17
C ARG A 323 20.37 -9.22 -12.38
N ILE A 324 20.71 -8.81 -11.17
CA ILE A 324 21.57 -9.63 -10.31
C ILE A 324 20.89 -10.96 -9.99
N ALA A 325 19.57 -10.95 -9.81
CA ALA A 325 18.79 -12.14 -9.43
C ALA A 325 17.96 -12.71 -10.61
N LEU A 326 17.66 -11.90 -11.62
CA LEU A 326 16.76 -12.27 -12.71
C LEU A 326 17.39 -12.10 -14.08
N ASP A 327 17.15 -13.07 -14.95
CA ASP A 327 17.44 -12.98 -16.37
C ASP A 327 16.34 -12.13 -17.04
N LEU A 328 16.62 -10.84 -17.12
CA LEU A 328 15.68 -9.87 -17.67
C LEU A 328 16.03 -9.51 -19.11
N PRO A 329 15.02 -9.35 -19.98
CA PRO A 329 15.25 -8.88 -21.33
C PRO A 329 15.92 -7.49 -21.33
N THR A 330 16.55 -7.13 -22.43
CA THR A 330 16.96 -5.74 -22.65
C THR A 330 15.72 -4.87 -22.58
N ALA A 331 15.73 -3.85 -21.72
CA ALA A 331 14.57 -2.97 -21.59
C ALA A 331 14.35 -2.25 -22.93
N PRO A 332 13.16 -2.36 -23.53
CA PRO A 332 12.87 -1.63 -24.75
C PRO A 332 12.86 -0.12 -24.47
N GLU A 333 13.21 0.68 -25.47
CA GLU A 333 13.21 2.16 -25.36
C GLU A 333 11.83 2.72 -24.98
N SER A 334 10.76 1.96 -25.26
CA SER A 334 9.36 2.33 -25.00
C SER A 334 8.85 2.00 -23.60
N VAL A 335 9.69 1.46 -22.69
CA VAL A 335 9.26 1.14 -21.33
C VAL A 335 8.81 2.41 -20.60
N GLN A 336 7.56 2.41 -20.16
CA GLN A 336 6.97 3.53 -19.43
C GLN A 336 7.25 3.40 -17.94
N PRO A 337 8.11 4.27 -17.37
CA PRO A 337 8.32 4.32 -15.94
C PRO A 337 7.10 4.92 -15.24
N TRP A 338 6.86 4.46 -14.02
CA TRP A 338 5.80 4.99 -13.18
C TRP A 338 6.34 5.39 -11.80
N THR A 339 5.70 6.39 -11.21
CA THR A 339 5.95 6.82 -9.83
C THR A 339 4.64 7.13 -9.12
N GLY A 340 4.61 6.89 -7.81
CA GLY A 340 3.48 7.23 -6.96
C GLY A 340 3.88 7.43 -5.52
N VAL A 341 3.04 8.15 -4.78
CA VAL A 341 3.33 8.53 -3.39
C VAL A 341 2.45 7.75 -2.42
N ARG A 342 3.09 6.93 -1.59
CA ARG A 342 2.44 6.13 -0.54
C ARG A 342 2.16 7.01 0.68
N PRO A 343 1.01 6.85 1.36
CA PRO A 343 0.73 7.55 2.61
C PRO A 343 1.43 6.86 3.79
N ALA A 344 2.58 7.38 4.19
CA ALA A 344 3.36 6.85 5.30
C ALA A 344 2.87 7.43 6.64
N SER A 345 2.27 6.61 7.49
CA SER A 345 1.92 6.98 8.87
C SER A 345 3.14 7.00 9.79
N ILE A 346 3.08 7.81 10.84
CA ILE A 346 4.22 8.00 11.75
C ILE A 346 4.52 6.76 12.61
N ASP A 347 3.53 5.90 12.84
CA ASP A 347 3.61 4.66 13.62
C ASP A 347 3.66 3.40 12.75
N GLY A 348 3.59 3.58 11.42
CA GLY A 348 3.66 2.48 10.47
C GLY A 348 2.36 1.67 10.33
N ALA A 349 1.27 2.08 11.00
CA ALA A 349 -0.05 1.47 10.89
C ALA A 349 -1.06 2.46 10.27
N PRO A 350 -2.06 2.00 9.49
CA PRO A 350 -3.08 2.89 8.93
C PRO A 350 -3.99 3.48 10.01
N TYR A 351 -4.61 4.59 9.68
CA TYR A 351 -5.72 5.16 10.46
C TYR A 351 -7.03 4.70 9.83
N ILE A 352 -7.76 3.81 10.53
CA ILE A 352 -9.04 3.27 10.08
C ILE A 352 -10.05 3.45 11.21
N GLY A 353 -11.00 4.37 11.05
CA GLY A 353 -11.99 4.60 12.12
C GLY A 353 -12.62 5.97 12.07
N ARG A 354 -13.49 6.22 13.03
CA ARG A 354 -14.20 7.50 13.18
C ARG A 354 -13.31 8.53 13.88
N LEU A 355 -13.18 9.70 13.29
CA LEU A 355 -12.57 10.86 13.95
C LEU A 355 -13.47 11.35 15.11
N PRO A 356 -12.91 11.90 16.19
CA PRO A 356 -13.71 12.65 17.16
C PRO A 356 -14.52 13.74 16.44
N GLN A 357 -15.76 13.94 16.90
CA GLN A 357 -16.68 14.87 16.24
C GLN A 357 -16.06 16.27 16.13
N ARG A 358 -15.82 16.71 14.91
CA ARG A 358 -15.24 18.03 14.58
C ARG A 358 -16.07 18.79 13.54
N GLY A 359 -17.12 18.17 12.99
CA GLY A 359 -18.03 18.71 11.99
C GLY A 359 -19.48 18.37 12.29
N ALA A 360 -20.38 18.74 11.38
CA ALA A 360 -21.82 18.46 11.50
C ALA A 360 -22.12 16.96 11.30
N GLN A 361 -21.37 16.28 10.40
CA GLN A 361 -21.53 14.85 10.12
C GLN A 361 -20.37 14.04 10.72
N PRO A 362 -20.56 12.74 10.99
CA PRO A 362 -19.48 11.83 11.33
C PRO A 362 -18.48 11.71 10.17
N VAL A 363 -17.21 11.93 10.49
CA VAL A 363 -16.10 11.76 9.56
C VAL A 363 -15.30 10.53 9.96
N PHE A 364 -15.13 9.62 9.03
CA PHE A 364 -14.27 8.46 9.16
C PHE A 364 -12.98 8.67 8.35
N VAL A 365 -11.91 8.03 8.75
CA VAL A 365 -10.64 8.06 8.05
C VAL A 365 -10.21 6.65 7.68
N ALA A 366 -9.74 6.47 6.44
CA ALA A 366 -9.14 5.23 5.93
C ALA A 366 -7.88 5.60 5.11
N THR A 367 -6.76 5.80 5.79
CA THR A 367 -5.53 6.29 5.16
C THR A 367 -4.27 5.87 5.94
N GLY A 368 -3.10 6.15 5.40
CA GLY A 368 -1.85 5.83 6.10
C GLY A 368 -1.37 4.39 5.89
N HIS A 369 -1.89 3.67 4.91
CA HIS A 369 -1.58 2.26 4.65
C HIS A 369 -0.16 1.98 4.15
N GLY A 370 0.65 3.02 3.89
CA GLY A 370 2.04 2.86 3.49
C GLY A 370 2.20 1.98 2.24
N MET A 371 2.93 0.88 2.37
CA MET A 371 3.20 -0.05 1.28
C MET A 371 2.14 -1.15 1.12
N ILE A 372 1.30 -1.38 2.13
CA ILE A 372 0.37 -2.52 2.19
C ILE A 372 -1.08 -2.16 1.80
N GLY A 373 -1.31 -0.95 1.24
CA GLY A 373 -2.66 -0.48 0.91
C GLY A 373 -3.43 -1.39 -0.06
N THR A 374 -2.76 -1.98 -1.04
CA THR A 374 -3.38 -2.93 -1.97
C THR A 374 -3.77 -4.23 -1.24
N ALA A 375 -2.88 -4.74 -0.38
CA ALA A 375 -3.13 -5.93 0.42
C ALA A 375 -4.28 -5.74 1.41
N MET A 376 -4.43 -4.55 1.98
CA MET A 376 -5.47 -4.23 2.97
C MET A 376 -6.79 -3.73 2.36
N ALA A 377 -6.90 -3.55 1.04
CA ALA A 377 -7.98 -2.79 0.44
C ALA A 377 -9.38 -3.34 0.77
N ALA A 378 -9.62 -4.63 0.56
CA ALA A 378 -10.91 -5.26 0.84
C ALA A 378 -11.18 -5.38 2.35
N GLY A 379 -10.18 -5.71 3.16
CA GLY A 379 -10.31 -5.77 4.63
C GLY A 379 -10.57 -4.40 5.26
N THR A 380 -9.92 -3.34 4.76
CA THR A 380 -10.21 -1.96 5.18
C THR A 380 -11.64 -1.56 4.81
N ALA A 381 -12.13 -1.95 3.64
CA ALA A 381 -13.49 -1.66 3.20
C ALA A 381 -14.53 -2.40 4.06
N ASP A 382 -14.28 -3.66 4.39
CA ASP A 382 -15.12 -4.44 5.31
C ASP A 382 -15.16 -3.80 6.71
N LEU A 383 -13.99 -3.49 7.29
CA LEU A 383 -13.89 -2.83 8.59
C LEU A 383 -14.59 -1.46 8.59
N MET A 384 -14.37 -0.65 7.53
CA MET A 384 -14.99 0.66 7.41
C MET A 384 -16.52 0.54 7.31
N THR A 385 -17.02 -0.44 6.56
CA THR A 385 -18.46 -0.70 6.45
C THR A 385 -19.06 -1.04 7.81
N ARG A 386 -18.43 -1.94 8.57
CA ARG A 386 -18.86 -2.28 9.94
C ARG A 386 -18.86 -1.04 10.86
N LEU A 387 -17.83 -0.21 10.78
CA LEU A 387 -17.74 1.03 11.57
C LEU A 387 -18.83 2.05 11.23
N VAL A 388 -19.13 2.24 9.94
CA VAL A 388 -20.18 3.16 9.48
C VAL A 388 -21.57 2.73 9.95
N TYR A 389 -21.84 1.41 9.94
CA TYR A 389 -23.10 0.84 10.41
C TYR A 389 -23.12 0.56 11.92
N ALA A 390 -22.09 1.01 12.67
CA ALA A 390 -21.96 0.82 14.11
C ALA A 390 -22.02 -0.66 14.54
N GLU A 391 -21.52 -1.56 13.69
CA GLU A 391 -21.37 -2.97 14.01
C GLU A 391 -20.16 -3.21 14.93
N GLN A 392 -20.15 -4.35 15.61
CA GLN A 392 -19.05 -4.70 16.50
C GLN A 392 -17.74 -4.96 15.74
N ILE A 393 -16.65 -4.42 16.25
CA ILE A 393 -15.29 -4.68 15.81
C ILE A 393 -14.48 -5.24 16.98
N SER A 394 -13.38 -5.91 16.71
CA SER A 394 -12.47 -6.41 17.74
C SER A 394 -11.63 -5.27 18.35
N ASP A 395 -11.12 -5.50 19.56
CA ASP A 395 -10.19 -4.57 20.21
C ASP A 395 -8.91 -4.35 19.38
N ALA A 396 -8.47 -5.38 18.67
CA ALA A 396 -7.31 -5.32 17.78
C ALA A 396 -7.56 -4.38 16.60
N GLU A 397 -8.71 -4.49 15.93
CA GLU A 397 -9.12 -3.59 14.86
C GLU A 397 -9.34 -2.16 15.37
N ALA A 398 -9.91 -1.99 16.56
CA ALA A 398 -10.13 -0.68 17.18
C ALA A 398 -8.83 0.10 17.41
N ARG A 399 -7.70 -0.59 17.66
CA ARG A 399 -6.38 0.05 17.82
C ARG A 399 -5.89 0.72 16.53
N LEU A 400 -6.39 0.32 15.35
CA LEU A 400 -6.11 1.02 14.10
C LEU A 400 -6.85 2.36 13.98
N GLY A 401 -7.76 2.65 14.91
CA GLY A 401 -8.54 3.87 14.95
C GLY A 401 -7.70 5.15 15.15
N PRO A 402 -8.22 6.29 14.69
CA PRO A 402 -7.53 7.58 14.82
C PRO A 402 -7.54 8.15 16.25
N GLN A 403 -8.20 7.51 17.21
CA GLN A 403 -8.24 7.93 18.63
C GLN A 403 -6.84 8.06 19.23
N ARG A 404 -5.89 7.25 18.76
CA ARG A 404 -4.47 7.31 19.15
C ARG A 404 -3.75 8.60 18.80
N LEU A 405 -4.37 9.48 18.01
CA LEU A 405 -3.87 10.82 17.72
C LEU A 405 -4.17 11.83 18.83
N PHE A 406 -5.10 11.48 19.71
CA PHE A 406 -5.63 12.37 20.75
C PHE A 406 -5.34 11.84 22.16
N ALA A 407 -4.61 10.72 22.27
CA ALA A 407 -4.19 10.07 23.51
C ALA A 407 -2.94 10.74 24.12
#